data_90baa060e15eb2fcff24523346fafec3
#
_entry.id   90baa060e15eb2fcff24523346fafec3
#
_cell.length_a   1.000
_cell.length_b   1.000
_cell.length_c   1.000
_cell.angle_alpha   90.00
_cell.angle_beta   90.00
_cell.angle_gamma   90.00
#
_symmetry.space_group_name_H-M   'P 1'
#
loop_
_entity.id
_entity.type
_entity.pdbx_description
1 polymer ?
#
loop_
_entity_poly.entity_id
_entity_poly.type
_entity_poly.pdbx_seq_one_letter_code
_entity_poly.pdbx_strand_id
1 'polypeptide(L)'
;MNLLGARLRQRRRQLGLRQKDVAGESSASFLSKAESGAAQPSLANLRDWAAALGTTAGDLLGDHLVLEAAMHSILHTEKCLSYLEQLPPSPLTAFLRELTTSASSLSTPVPEPPQNPFLEYLTARVHLHRGAAQKAEEILIATLARAKAAPWRILPLSLLCQIYGELSETEKKELAQAELRQSLEELDHDQLLRSLPEPHLLTSLELDLLKLSALRQHRHLLTD
;
A
#
# COMPACT_ATOMS: atom_id res chain seq x y z
N MET A 1 -2.89 -15.69 0.71
CA MET A 1 -1.86 -16.29 -0.20
C MET A 1 -0.79 -15.23 -0.45
N ASN A 2 0.46 -15.49 -0.12
CA ASN A 2 1.54 -14.51 -0.30
C ASN A 2 1.87 -14.41 -1.80
N LEU A 3 1.51 -13.29 -2.44
CA LEU A 3 1.72 -13.08 -3.87
C LEU A 3 3.20 -13.13 -4.25
N LEU A 4 4.10 -12.60 -3.41
CA LEU A 4 5.53 -12.69 -3.61
C LEU A 4 5.99 -14.16 -3.68
N GLY A 5 5.56 -14.98 -2.72
CA GLY A 5 5.89 -16.40 -2.68
C GLY A 5 5.34 -17.16 -3.89
N ALA A 6 4.12 -16.83 -4.32
CA ALA A 6 3.53 -17.41 -5.52
C ALA A 6 4.30 -17.03 -6.79
N ARG A 7 4.69 -15.75 -6.95
CA ARG A 7 5.52 -15.27 -8.08
C ARG A 7 6.91 -15.90 -8.11
N LEU A 8 7.58 -15.97 -6.95
CA LEU A 8 8.86 -16.66 -6.81
C LEU A 8 8.76 -18.12 -7.28
N ARG A 9 7.77 -18.85 -6.77
CA ARG A 9 7.53 -20.26 -7.12
C ARG A 9 7.17 -20.41 -8.59
N GLN A 10 6.29 -19.56 -9.12
CA GLN A 10 5.89 -19.59 -10.52
C GLN A 10 7.08 -19.35 -11.45
N ARG A 11 7.85 -18.30 -11.22
CA ARG A 11 9.02 -17.94 -12.03
C ARG A 11 10.08 -19.04 -12.00
N ARG A 12 10.39 -19.55 -10.81
CA ARG A 12 11.32 -20.65 -10.64
C ARG A 12 10.89 -21.90 -11.42
N ARG A 13 9.59 -22.27 -11.35
CA ARG A 13 9.06 -23.43 -12.08
C ARG A 13 9.08 -23.23 -13.59
N GLN A 14 8.78 -22.03 -14.07
CA GLN A 14 8.85 -21.69 -15.50
C GLN A 14 10.26 -21.91 -16.06
N LEU A 15 11.28 -21.64 -15.24
CA LEU A 15 12.68 -21.84 -15.60
C LEU A 15 13.20 -23.28 -15.31
N GLY A 16 12.37 -24.17 -14.79
CA GLY A 16 12.77 -25.54 -14.43
C GLY A 16 13.77 -25.63 -13.26
N LEU A 17 13.95 -24.55 -12.49
CA LEU A 17 14.93 -24.49 -11.42
C LEU A 17 14.41 -25.14 -10.12
N ARG A 18 15.32 -25.77 -9.37
CA ARG A 18 15.03 -26.24 -8.00
C ARG A 18 15.27 -25.11 -7.01
N GLN A 19 14.69 -25.21 -5.83
CA GLN A 19 14.86 -24.19 -4.77
C GLN A 19 16.33 -23.94 -4.44
N LYS A 20 17.16 -24.97 -4.43
CA LYS A 20 18.60 -24.82 -4.17
C LYS A 20 19.33 -24.03 -5.25
N ASP A 21 18.84 -24.04 -6.48
CA ASP A 21 19.47 -23.36 -7.62
C ASP A 21 19.19 -21.84 -7.57
N VAL A 22 18.17 -21.41 -6.81
CA VAL A 22 17.76 -20.00 -6.64
C VAL A 22 18.17 -19.44 -5.28
N ALA A 23 18.29 -20.28 -4.26
CA ALA A 23 18.51 -19.84 -2.88
C ALA A 23 19.83 -19.03 -2.68
N GLY A 24 20.85 -19.24 -3.52
CA GLY A 24 22.14 -18.55 -3.40
C GLY A 24 22.78 -18.76 -2.04
N GLU A 25 23.18 -17.69 -1.37
CA GLU A 25 23.74 -17.72 0.00
C GLU A 25 22.70 -18.07 1.07
N SER A 26 21.41 -17.92 0.76
CA SER A 26 20.33 -18.34 1.65
C SER A 26 20.08 -19.85 1.54
N SER A 27 19.38 -20.44 2.52
CA SER A 27 19.07 -21.87 2.45
C SER A 27 17.86 -22.13 1.55
N ALA A 28 17.82 -23.29 0.87
CA ALA A 28 16.65 -23.74 0.14
C ALA A 28 15.38 -23.85 1.02
N SER A 29 15.57 -24.17 2.30
CA SER A 29 14.50 -24.20 3.30
C SER A 29 13.90 -22.79 3.53
N PHE A 30 14.75 -21.76 3.57
CA PHE A 30 14.30 -20.40 3.72
C PHE A 30 13.54 -19.91 2.47
N LEU A 31 14.04 -20.19 1.27
CA LEU A 31 13.31 -19.91 0.03
C LEU A 31 11.97 -20.65 -0.01
N SER A 32 11.92 -21.92 0.43
CA SER A 32 10.68 -22.69 0.50
C SER A 32 9.64 -22.03 1.44
N LYS A 33 10.10 -21.54 2.59
CA LYS A 33 9.24 -20.79 3.52
C LYS A 33 8.77 -19.45 2.92
N ALA A 34 9.63 -18.76 2.19
CA ALA A 34 9.25 -17.54 1.48
C ALA A 34 8.23 -17.82 0.36
N GLU A 35 8.41 -18.89 -0.42
CA GLU A 35 7.45 -19.33 -1.45
C GLU A 35 6.08 -19.74 -0.89
N SER A 36 6.05 -20.23 0.35
CA SER A 36 4.80 -20.57 1.03
C SER A 36 4.18 -19.43 1.82
N GLY A 37 4.91 -18.31 1.95
CA GLY A 37 4.49 -17.16 2.76
C GLY A 37 4.77 -17.31 4.26
N ALA A 38 5.46 -18.39 4.67
CA ALA A 38 5.83 -18.64 6.06
C ALA A 38 7.06 -17.85 6.54
N ALA A 39 7.79 -17.21 5.62
CA ALA A 39 8.91 -16.32 5.93
C ALA A 39 8.94 -15.13 4.97
N GLN A 40 9.39 -13.99 5.48
CA GLN A 40 9.57 -12.77 4.70
C GLN A 40 11.06 -12.61 4.37
N PRO A 41 11.42 -12.56 3.07
CA PRO A 41 12.80 -12.33 2.66
C PRO A 41 13.21 -10.87 2.86
N SER A 42 14.48 -10.64 3.14
CA SER A 42 15.08 -9.32 3.07
C SER A 42 15.17 -8.82 1.62
N LEU A 43 15.33 -7.52 1.41
CA LEU A 43 15.54 -6.97 0.07
C LEU A 43 16.83 -7.51 -0.58
N ALA A 44 17.87 -7.80 0.21
CA ALA A 44 19.08 -8.44 -0.26
C ALA A 44 18.79 -9.84 -0.84
N ASN A 45 18.09 -10.69 -0.07
CA ASN A 45 17.68 -12.02 -0.56
C ASN A 45 16.83 -11.94 -1.83
N LEU A 46 15.93 -10.95 -1.90
CA LEU A 46 15.08 -10.76 -3.09
C LEU A 46 15.90 -10.39 -4.32
N ARG A 47 16.92 -9.55 -4.18
CA ARG A 47 17.84 -9.19 -5.28
C ARG A 47 18.62 -10.40 -5.78
N ASP A 48 19.15 -11.21 -4.86
CA ASP A 48 19.93 -12.41 -5.20
C ASP A 48 19.03 -13.43 -5.91
N TRP A 49 17.83 -13.67 -5.38
CA TRP A 49 16.88 -14.60 -5.99
C TRP A 49 16.35 -14.07 -7.34
N ALA A 50 16.12 -12.76 -7.46
CA ALA A 50 15.73 -12.16 -8.72
C ALA A 50 16.79 -12.31 -9.79
N ALA A 51 18.06 -12.09 -9.45
CA ALA A 51 19.20 -12.32 -10.35
C ALA A 51 19.27 -13.80 -10.81
N ALA A 52 19.12 -14.76 -9.88
CA ALA A 52 19.07 -16.18 -10.19
C ALA A 52 17.86 -16.57 -11.07
N LEU A 53 16.77 -15.83 -10.99
CA LEU A 53 15.54 -16.03 -11.78
C LEU A 53 15.51 -15.22 -13.10
N GLY A 54 16.60 -14.51 -13.43
CA GLY A 54 16.67 -13.66 -14.62
C GLY A 54 15.60 -12.56 -14.66
N THR A 55 15.33 -11.94 -13.52
CA THR A 55 14.32 -10.90 -13.33
C THR A 55 14.84 -9.85 -12.34
N THR A 56 14.04 -8.86 -12.01
CA THR A 56 14.37 -7.85 -10.99
C THR A 56 13.60 -8.09 -9.69
N ALA A 57 14.12 -7.58 -8.58
CA ALA A 57 13.38 -7.60 -7.32
C ALA A 57 12.04 -6.84 -7.45
N GLY A 58 12.00 -5.80 -8.28
CA GLY A 58 10.79 -5.05 -8.63
C GLY A 58 9.73 -5.92 -9.31
N ASP A 59 10.13 -6.75 -10.28
CA ASP A 59 9.21 -7.67 -10.96
C ASP A 59 8.64 -8.74 -10.00
N LEU A 60 9.46 -9.20 -9.05
CA LEU A 60 9.03 -10.16 -8.03
C LEU A 60 8.06 -9.53 -7.03
N LEU A 61 8.35 -8.32 -6.60
CA LEU A 61 7.49 -7.55 -5.70
C LEU A 61 6.25 -7.00 -6.44
N GLY A 62 6.39 -6.74 -7.75
CA GLY A 62 5.32 -6.21 -8.56
C GLY A 62 4.77 -4.90 -8.01
N ASP A 63 3.44 -4.74 -8.02
CA ASP A 63 2.76 -3.53 -7.54
C ASP A 63 3.02 -3.20 -6.06
N HIS A 64 3.59 -4.15 -5.31
CA HIS A 64 3.94 -3.96 -3.90
C HIS A 64 4.98 -2.85 -3.67
N LEU A 65 6.06 -2.82 -4.46
CA LEU A 65 7.04 -1.72 -4.38
C LEU A 65 6.42 -0.37 -4.74
N VAL A 66 5.49 -0.38 -5.69
CA VAL A 66 4.75 0.81 -6.08
C VAL A 66 3.92 1.35 -4.92
N LEU A 67 3.21 0.46 -4.23
CA LEU A 67 2.37 0.83 -3.10
C LEU A 67 3.22 1.27 -1.90
N GLU A 68 4.32 0.58 -1.62
CA GLU A 68 5.26 0.95 -0.57
C GLU A 68 5.94 2.30 -0.87
N ALA A 69 6.38 2.51 -2.10
CA ALA A 69 6.91 3.79 -2.55
C ALA A 69 5.86 4.90 -2.40
N ALA A 70 4.62 4.65 -2.81
CA ALA A 70 3.53 5.61 -2.70
C ALA A 70 3.15 5.90 -1.24
N MET A 71 3.10 4.89 -0.38
CA MET A 71 2.80 5.06 1.05
C MET A 71 3.84 5.90 1.77
N HIS A 72 5.12 5.66 1.49
CA HIS A 72 6.22 6.31 2.22
C HIS A 72 6.67 7.63 1.60
N SER A 73 6.36 7.90 0.35
CA SER A 73 7.12 8.90 -0.39
C SER A 73 6.33 9.84 -1.28
N ILE A 74 5.00 9.77 -1.35
CA ILE A 74 4.27 10.68 -2.26
C ILE A 74 4.56 12.16 -1.95
N LEU A 75 4.85 12.48 -0.69
CA LEU A 75 5.28 13.79 -0.25
C LEU A 75 6.81 13.96 -0.23
N HIS A 76 7.57 12.89 -0.52
CA HIS A 76 9.02 12.89 -0.71
C HIS A 76 9.34 12.59 -2.19
N THR A 77 9.04 13.55 -3.03
CA THR A 77 9.00 13.46 -4.49
C THR A 77 10.20 12.73 -5.10
N GLU A 78 11.43 13.10 -4.71
CA GLU A 78 12.64 12.51 -5.28
C GLU A 78 12.73 11.00 -5.00
N LYS A 79 12.41 10.58 -3.78
CA LYS A 79 12.42 9.15 -3.43
C LYS A 79 11.35 8.38 -4.19
N CYS A 80 10.14 8.92 -4.26
CA CYS A 80 9.05 8.29 -4.98
C CYS A 80 9.39 8.13 -6.46
N LEU A 81 9.87 9.17 -7.11
CA LEU A 81 10.27 9.13 -8.51
C LEU A 81 11.39 8.12 -8.76
N SER A 82 12.41 8.06 -7.90
CA SER A 82 13.50 7.08 -8.03
C SER A 82 13.03 5.62 -7.89
N TYR A 83 12.00 5.36 -7.10
CA TYR A 83 11.36 4.04 -7.04
C TYR A 83 10.52 3.75 -8.29
N LEU A 84 9.74 4.72 -8.75
CA LEU A 84 8.89 4.57 -9.94
C LEU A 84 9.70 4.38 -11.22
N GLU A 85 10.93 4.90 -11.29
CA GLU A 85 11.85 4.70 -12.42
C GLU A 85 12.35 3.24 -12.53
N GLN A 86 12.38 2.52 -11.41
CA GLN A 86 12.82 1.12 -11.35
C GLN A 86 11.71 0.13 -11.71
N LEU A 87 10.49 0.60 -11.90
CA LEU A 87 9.32 -0.21 -12.17
C LEU A 87 8.98 -0.20 -13.66
N PRO A 88 8.44 -1.30 -14.19
CA PRO A 88 7.97 -1.34 -15.57
C PRO A 88 6.86 -0.30 -15.77
N PRO A 89 6.82 0.34 -16.95
CA PRO A 89 5.77 1.28 -17.27
C PRO A 89 4.40 0.60 -17.24
N SER A 90 3.49 1.15 -16.46
CA SER A 90 2.10 0.69 -16.35
C SER A 90 1.17 1.89 -16.13
N PRO A 91 -0.14 1.76 -16.33
CA PRO A 91 -1.09 2.83 -16.01
C PRO A 91 -0.97 3.30 -14.55
N LEU A 92 -0.69 2.38 -13.63
CA LEU A 92 -0.50 2.68 -12.22
C LEU A 92 0.77 3.49 -11.96
N THR A 93 1.91 3.08 -12.53
CA THR A 93 3.18 3.83 -12.38
C THR A 93 3.10 5.20 -13.05
N ALA A 94 2.39 5.33 -14.17
CA ALA A 94 2.14 6.61 -14.83
C ALA A 94 1.30 7.54 -13.92
N PHE A 95 0.19 7.06 -13.39
CA PHE A 95 -0.66 7.80 -12.46
C PHE A 95 0.11 8.26 -11.21
N LEU A 96 0.87 7.37 -10.58
CA LEU A 96 1.64 7.69 -9.38
C LEU A 96 2.76 8.71 -9.67
N ARG A 97 3.39 8.65 -10.83
CA ARG A 97 4.39 9.64 -11.25
C ARG A 97 3.74 11.02 -11.42
N GLU A 98 2.59 11.10 -12.08
CA GLU A 98 1.84 12.33 -12.25
C GLU A 98 1.37 12.89 -10.90
N LEU A 99 0.83 12.04 -10.03
CA LEU A 99 0.40 12.41 -8.69
C LEU A 99 1.57 12.94 -7.84
N THR A 100 2.73 12.28 -7.91
CA THR A 100 3.95 12.69 -7.19
C THR A 100 4.45 14.03 -7.70
N THR A 101 4.44 14.24 -9.01
CA THR A 101 4.82 15.54 -9.62
C THR A 101 3.85 16.64 -9.16
N SER A 102 2.57 16.34 -9.10
CA SER A 102 1.56 17.28 -8.61
C SER A 102 1.79 17.64 -7.14
N ALA A 103 2.26 16.70 -6.30
CA ALA A 103 2.54 16.99 -4.90
C ALA A 103 3.62 18.06 -4.72
N SER A 104 4.59 18.13 -5.63
CA SER A 104 5.72 19.10 -5.57
C SER A 104 5.47 20.41 -6.31
N SER A 105 4.46 20.50 -7.15
CA SER A 105 4.20 21.68 -7.99
C SER A 105 2.74 22.10 -7.92
N LEU A 106 2.48 23.29 -7.40
CA LEU A 106 1.14 23.86 -7.33
C LEU A 106 0.52 24.17 -8.72
N SER A 107 1.35 24.35 -9.73
CA SER A 107 0.89 24.62 -11.10
C SER A 107 0.43 23.35 -11.85
N THR A 108 0.86 22.18 -11.41
CA THR A 108 0.45 20.91 -12.03
C THR A 108 -0.90 20.46 -11.47
N PRO A 109 -1.90 20.17 -12.30
CA PRO A 109 -3.17 19.67 -11.81
C PRO A 109 -2.97 18.30 -11.09
N VAL A 110 -3.78 18.05 -10.06
CA VAL A 110 -3.80 16.73 -9.42
C VAL A 110 -4.61 15.81 -10.31
N PRO A 111 -4.06 14.64 -10.73
CA PRO A 111 -4.77 13.72 -11.60
C PRO A 111 -5.99 13.12 -10.89
N GLU A 112 -7.04 12.81 -11.64
CA GLU A 112 -8.19 12.09 -11.11
C GLU A 112 -7.80 10.64 -10.77
N PRO A 113 -8.10 10.17 -9.56
CA PRO A 113 -7.73 8.83 -9.16
C PRO A 113 -8.57 7.79 -9.90
N PRO A 114 -7.97 6.66 -10.29
CA PRO A 114 -8.74 5.47 -10.63
C PRO A 114 -9.68 5.07 -9.48
N GLN A 115 -10.76 4.35 -9.77
CA GLN A 115 -11.69 3.85 -8.75
C GLN A 115 -11.03 2.76 -7.87
N ASN A 116 -10.10 3.21 -7.05
CA ASN A 116 -9.36 2.38 -6.10
C ASN A 116 -9.23 3.15 -4.78
N PRO A 117 -9.73 2.62 -3.65
CA PRO A 117 -9.74 3.33 -2.37
C PRO A 117 -8.36 3.81 -1.90
N PHE A 118 -7.30 3.06 -2.23
CA PHE A 118 -5.95 3.44 -1.87
C PHE A 118 -5.43 4.61 -2.71
N LEU A 119 -5.65 4.59 -4.02
CA LEU A 119 -5.21 5.67 -4.92
C LEU A 119 -6.02 6.95 -4.66
N GLU A 120 -7.30 6.81 -4.36
CA GLU A 120 -8.15 7.91 -3.92
C GLU A 120 -7.65 8.54 -2.61
N TYR A 121 -7.27 7.71 -1.64
CA TYR A 121 -6.64 8.18 -0.40
C TYR A 121 -5.31 8.93 -0.67
N LEU A 122 -4.44 8.42 -1.55
CA LEU A 122 -3.22 9.10 -1.91
C LEU A 122 -3.48 10.45 -2.59
N THR A 123 -4.47 10.49 -3.46
CA THR A 123 -4.92 11.74 -4.13
C THR A 123 -5.43 12.75 -3.12
N ALA A 124 -6.24 12.31 -2.16
CA ALA A 124 -6.73 13.16 -1.08
C ALA A 124 -5.59 13.72 -0.22
N ARG A 125 -4.55 12.91 0.06
CA ARG A 125 -3.34 13.39 0.77
C ARG A 125 -2.61 14.49 -0.01
N VAL A 126 -2.51 14.38 -1.33
CA VAL A 126 -1.89 15.42 -2.15
C VAL A 126 -2.74 16.70 -2.13
N HIS A 127 -4.07 16.58 -2.21
CA HIS A 127 -4.96 17.73 -2.08
C HIS A 127 -4.81 18.42 -0.72
N LEU A 128 -4.77 17.64 0.37
CA LEU A 128 -4.55 18.19 1.71
C LEU A 128 -3.20 18.89 1.83
N HIS A 129 -2.12 18.28 1.35
CA HIS A 129 -0.78 18.87 1.33
C HIS A 129 -0.74 20.20 0.57
N ARG A 130 -1.57 20.35 -0.45
CA ARG A 130 -1.73 21.58 -1.24
C ARG A 130 -2.68 22.60 -0.63
N GLY A 131 -3.18 22.35 0.59
CA GLY A 131 -4.15 23.22 1.28
C GLY A 131 -5.58 23.12 0.79
N ALA A 132 -5.91 22.16 -0.08
CA ALA A 132 -7.25 21.92 -0.61
C ALA A 132 -8.02 20.90 0.26
N ALA A 133 -8.19 21.19 1.55
CA ALA A 133 -8.80 20.29 2.54
C ALA A 133 -10.22 19.85 2.15
N GLN A 134 -11.04 20.77 1.62
CA GLN A 134 -12.40 20.48 1.19
C GLN A 134 -12.43 19.45 0.04
N LYS A 135 -11.50 19.56 -0.91
CA LYS A 135 -11.40 18.59 -2.01
C LYS A 135 -10.93 17.22 -1.53
N ALA A 136 -10.01 17.19 -0.57
CA ALA A 136 -9.59 15.97 0.09
C ALA A 136 -10.76 15.30 0.82
N GLU A 137 -11.55 16.05 1.59
CA GLU A 137 -12.76 15.57 2.28
C GLU A 137 -13.76 14.95 1.29
N GLU A 138 -14.09 15.63 0.18
CA GLU A 138 -15.00 15.13 -0.85
C GLU A 138 -14.57 13.76 -1.39
N ILE A 139 -13.29 13.62 -1.73
CA ILE A 139 -12.71 12.36 -2.24
C ILE A 139 -12.84 11.25 -1.19
N LEU A 140 -12.47 11.53 0.07
CA LEU A 140 -12.51 10.54 1.14
C LEU A 140 -13.91 10.08 1.49
N ILE A 141 -14.88 10.99 1.54
CA ILE A 141 -16.30 10.65 1.76
C ILE A 141 -16.82 9.77 0.61
N ALA A 142 -16.53 10.13 -0.64
CA ALA A 142 -16.89 9.32 -1.79
C ALA A 142 -16.24 7.93 -1.76
N THR A 143 -14.99 7.84 -1.30
CA THR A 143 -14.28 6.57 -1.11
C THR A 143 -14.97 5.72 -0.05
N LEU A 144 -15.28 6.30 1.11
CA LEU A 144 -15.95 5.60 2.22
C LEU A 144 -17.34 5.08 1.85
N ALA A 145 -18.09 5.84 1.05
CA ALA A 145 -19.40 5.40 0.56
C ALA A 145 -19.33 4.10 -0.28
N ARG A 146 -18.21 3.86 -0.96
CA ARG A 146 -17.98 2.65 -1.76
C ARG A 146 -17.25 1.55 -0.98
N ALA A 147 -16.38 1.91 -0.04
CA ALA A 147 -15.56 1.00 0.74
C ALA A 147 -16.41 0.28 1.80
N LYS A 148 -16.82 -0.96 1.52
CA LYS A 148 -17.62 -1.77 2.45
C LYS A 148 -16.78 -2.54 3.47
N ALA A 149 -15.54 -2.89 3.13
CA ALA A 149 -14.67 -3.67 3.98
C ALA A 149 -13.80 -2.78 4.86
N ALA A 150 -13.63 -3.16 6.12
CA ALA A 150 -12.88 -2.42 7.15
C ALA A 150 -11.50 -1.92 6.68
N PRO A 151 -10.64 -2.72 6.01
CA PRO A 151 -9.31 -2.27 5.62
C PRO A 151 -9.30 -1.03 4.74
N TRP A 152 -10.27 -0.95 3.81
CA TRP A 152 -10.38 0.17 2.88
C TRP A 152 -10.93 1.44 3.52
N ARG A 153 -11.48 1.34 4.73
CA ARG A 153 -12.03 2.45 5.50
C ARG A 153 -11.00 3.10 6.41
N ILE A 154 -10.00 2.35 6.88
CA ILE A 154 -9.05 2.80 7.91
C ILE A 154 -8.26 4.03 7.47
N LEU A 155 -7.63 4.00 6.30
CA LEU A 155 -6.83 5.13 5.83
C LEU A 155 -7.67 6.38 5.51
N PRO A 156 -8.80 6.29 4.78
CA PRO A 156 -9.70 7.42 4.58
C PRO A 156 -10.21 8.03 5.89
N LEU A 157 -10.64 7.21 6.85
CA LEU A 157 -11.11 7.69 8.16
C LEU A 157 -10.00 8.36 8.96
N SER A 158 -8.80 7.77 8.95
CA SER A 158 -7.62 8.35 9.59
C SER A 158 -7.30 9.75 9.06
N LEU A 159 -7.35 9.93 7.73
CA LEU A 159 -7.09 11.23 7.11
C LEU A 159 -8.22 12.24 7.37
N LEU A 160 -9.48 11.79 7.41
CA LEU A 160 -10.62 12.66 7.80
C LEU A 160 -10.49 13.13 9.25
N CYS A 161 -10.06 12.27 10.18
CA CYS A 161 -9.79 12.67 11.57
C CYS A 161 -8.74 13.79 11.65
N GLN A 162 -7.71 13.72 10.80
CA GLN A 162 -6.70 14.77 10.68
C GLN A 162 -7.31 16.07 10.14
N ILE A 163 -8.03 16.01 9.00
CA ILE A 163 -8.67 17.17 8.37
C ILE A 163 -9.61 17.87 9.34
N TYR A 164 -10.49 17.13 10.00
CA TYR A 164 -11.44 17.71 10.94
C TYR A 164 -10.77 18.25 12.20
N GLY A 165 -9.64 17.67 12.60
CA GLY A 165 -8.80 18.22 13.67
C GLY A 165 -8.19 19.56 13.30
N GLU A 166 -7.67 19.70 12.09
CA GLU A 166 -7.09 20.96 11.58
C GLU A 166 -8.16 22.04 11.36
N LEU A 167 -9.36 21.66 10.95
CA LEU A 167 -10.50 22.57 10.74
C LEU A 167 -11.29 22.86 12.02
N SER A 168 -10.92 22.26 13.15
CA SER A 168 -11.64 22.38 14.43
C SER A 168 -13.12 21.92 14.37
N GLU A 169 -13.44 21.00 13.48
CA GLU A 169 -14.77 20.41 13.32
C GLU A 169 -14.94 19.20 14.27
N THR A 170 -15.13 19.49 15.55
CA THR A 170 -15.11 18.50 16.64
C THR A 170 -16.12 17.36 16.44
N GLU A 171 -17.37 17.67 16.10
CA GLU A 171 -18.44 16.67 15.92
C GLU A 171 -18.11 15.69 14.77
N LYS A 172 -17.65 16.20 13.63
CA LYS A 172 -17.25 15.35 12.50
C LYS A 172 -16.03 14.50 12.84
N LYS A 173 -15.09 15.06 13.62
CA LYS A 173 -13.91 14.34 14.09
C LYS A 173 -14.29 13.18 14.99
N GLU A 174 -15.17 13.40 15.97
CA GLU A 174 -15.64 12.37 16.89
C GLU A 174 -16.36 11.23 16.14
N LEU A 175 -17.20 11.56 15.17
CA LEU A 175 -17.86 10.57 14.31
C LEU A 175 -16.85 9.76 13.51
N ALA A 176 -15.90 10.41 12.85
CA ALA A 176 -14.85 9.72 12.09
C ALA A 176 -13.97 8.84 12.98
N GLN A 177 -13.67 9.28 14.21
CA GLN A 177 -12.93 8.48 15.19
C GLN A 177 -13.71 7.25 15.66
N ALA A 178 -15.02 7.37 15.88
CA ALA A 178 -15.86 6.24 16.24
C ALA A 178 -15.90 5.18 15.12
N GLU A 179 -16.08 5.61 13.87
CA GLU A 179 -16.05 4.71 12.72
C GLU A 179 -14.65 4.07 12.52
N LEU A 180 -13.58 4.84 12.74
CA LEU A 180 -12.22 4.32 12.66
C LEU A 180 -11.97 3.25 13.72
N ARG A 181 -12.40 3.48 14.97
CA ARG A 181 -12.31 2.49 16.06
C ARG A 181 -13.04 1.21 15.70
N GLN A 182 -14.29 1.32 15.25
CA GLN A 182 -15.06 0.17 14.79
C GLN A 182 -14.36 -0.59 13.67
N SER A 183 -13.84 0.13 12.65
CA SER A 183 -13.12 -0.50 11.54
C SER A 183 -11.82 -1.20 11.97
N LEU A 184 -11.14 -0.69 13.00
CA LEU A 184 -9.96 -1.32 13.58
C LEU A 184 -10.31 -2.59 14.38
N GLU A 185 -11.45 -2.60 15.09
CA GLU A 185 -11.95 -3.76 15.83
C GLU A 185 -12.42 -4.87 14.88
N GLU A 186 -13.06 -4.51 13.77
CA GLU A 186 -13.50 -5.43 12.72
C GLU A 186 -12.34 -6.00 11.89
N LEU A 187 -11.12 -5.50 12.09
CA LEU A 187 -9.94 -5.92 11.35
C LEU A 187 -9.41 -7.26 11.86
N ASP A 188 -10.19 -8.34 11.63
CA ASP A 188 -9.70 -9.69 11.82
C ASP A 188 -8.82 -10.10 10.65
N HIS A 189 -7.56 -10.45 10.97
CA HIS A 189 -6.53 -10.79 10.00
C HIS A 189 -6.93 -11.94 9.08
N ASP A 190 -7.63 -12.93 9.58
CA ASP A 190 -8.05 -14.12 8.83
C ASP A 190 -9.28 -13.86 7.96
N GLN A 191 -10.23 -13.05 8.42
CA GLN A 191 -11.37 -12.63 7.62
C GLN A 191 -10.96 -11.70 6.48
N LEU A 192 -9.97 -10.86 6.75
CA LEU A 192 -9.43 -9.93 5.79
C LEU A 192 -8.84 -10.63 4.57
N LEU A 193 -8.03 -11.66 4.80
CA LEU A 193 -7.42 -12.48 3.74
C LEU A 193 -8.46 -13.24 2.90
N ARG A 194 -9.66 -13.50 3.48
CA ARG A 194 -10.75 -14.20 2.79
C ARG A 194 -11.71 -13.27 2.05
N SER A 195 -11.78 -12.01 2.45
CA SER A 195 -12.76 -11.04 1.91
C SER A 195 -12.20 -10.17 0.79
N LEU A 196 -10.89 -10.27 0.49
CA LEU A 196 -10.31 -9.56 -0.64
C LEU A 196 -10.85 -10.14 -1.94
N PRO A 197 -11.51 -9.33 -2.80
CA PRO A 197 -11.83 -9.79 -4.13
C PRO A 197 -10.53 -10.14 -4.85
N GLU A 198 -10.55 -11.29 -5.57
CA GLU A 198 -9.40 -11.70 -6.37
C GLU A 198 -8.88 -10.54 -7.22
N PRO A 199 -7.64 -10.57 -7.41
CA PRO A 199 -6.43 -10.82 -6.59
C PRO A 199 -5.41 -9.72 -6.64
N HIS A 200 -5.66 -8.48 -6.75
CA HIS A 200 -4.65 -7.71 -7.46
C HIS A 200 -4.01 -6.53 -6.72
N LEU A 201 -4.39 -6.21 -5.50
CA LEU A 201 -3.90 -4.94 -4.96
C LEU A 201 -3.36 -4.92 -3.54
N LEU A 202 -3.73 -5.83 -2.64
CA LEU A 202 -3.14 -5.83 -1.30
C LEU A 202 -2.73 -7.24 -0.85
N THR A 203 -1.47 -7.37 -0.49
CA THR A 203 -0.92 -8.54 0.18
C THR A 203 -1.14 -8.43 1.69
N SER A 204 -0.94 -9.55 2.42
CA SER A 204 -0.96 -9.53 3.88
C SER A 204 -0.01 -8.48 4.48
N LEU A 205 1.11 -8.19 3.79
CA LEU A 205 2.09 -7.18 4.22
C LEU A 205 1.54 -5.75 4.05
N GLU A 206 0.84 -5.48 2.97
CA GLU A 206 0.20 -4.17 2.74
C GLU A 206 -0.86 -3.89 3.80
N LEU A 207 -1.59 -4.92 4.19
CA LEU A 207 -2.57 -4.84 5.26
C LEU A 207 -1.90 -4.64 6.63
N ASP A 208 -0.78 -5.30 6.90
CA ASP A 208 0.01 -5.07 8.11
C ASP A 208 0.62 -3.67 8.13
N LEU A 209 1.08 -3.17 6.99
CA LEU A 209 1.58 -1.78 6.86
C LEU A 209 0.45 -0.76 7.05
N LEU A 210 -0.74 -1.01 6.49
CA LEU A 210 -1.93 -0.20 6.70
C LEU A 210 -2.32 -0.17 8.18
N LYS A 211 -2.38 -1.33 8.81
CA LYS A 211 -2.68 -1.49 10.24
C LYS A 211 -1.63 -0.80 11.11
N LEU A 212 -0.35 -1.03 10.85
CA LEU A 212 0.75 -0.40 11.58
C LEU A 212 0.78 1.12 11.38
N SER A 213 0.49 1.61 10.20
CA SER A 213 0.40 3.05 9.92
C SER A 213 -0.76 3.67 10.68
N ALA A 214 -1.95 3.08 10.63
CA ALA A 214 -3.12 3.51 11.37
C ALA A 214 -2.90 3.45 12.89
N LEU A 215 -2.31 2.36 13.39
CA LEU A 215 -1.97 2.20 14.81
C LEU A 215 -0.94 3.22 15.29
N ARG A 216 0.05 3.56 14.47
CA ARG A 216 1.05 4.59 14.82
C ARG A 216 0.43 5.98 14.91
N GLN A 217 -0.45 6.31 13.97
CA GLN A 217 -1.11 7.63 13.93
C GLN A 217 -2.20 7.79 14.98
N HIS A 218 -2.87 6.69 15.34
CA HIS A 218 -4.05 6.71 16.23
C HIS A 218 -3.88 5.81 17.47
N ARG A 219 -2.64 5.62 17.92
CA ARG A 219 -2.34 4.82 19.12
C ARG A 219 -3.15 5.26 20.35
N HIS A 220 -3.43 6.55 20.45
CA HIS A 220 -4.23 7.14 21.52
C HIS A 220 -5.72 6.71 21.49
N LEU A 221 -6.23 6.21 20.36
CA LEU A 221 -7.62 5.71 20.25
C LEU A 221 -7.77 4.26 20.74
N LEU A 222 -6.63 3.57 20.95
CA LEU A 222 -6.59 2.15 21.35
C LEU A 222 -6.16 1.95 22.80
N THR A 223 -5.86 3.05 23.52
CA THR A 223 -5.39 3.05 24.92
C THR A 223 -6.45 3.67 25.85
N ASP A 224 -7.64 3.09 25.90
CA ASP A 224 -8.60 3.27 26.99
C ASP A 224 -8.85 1.94 27.68
#